data_a2bb8a3cdeaba9ebe0af0f04847c52c8
#
_entry.id   a2bb8a3cdeaba9ebe0af0f04847c52c8
#
_cell.length_a   1.000
_cell.length_b   1.000
_cell.length_c   1.000
_cell.angle_alpha   90.00
_cell.angle_beta   90.00
_cell.angle_gamma   90.00
#
_symmetry.space_group_name_H-M   'P 1'
#
loop_
_entity.id
_entity.type
_entity.pdbx_description
1 polymer ?
#
loop_
_entity_poly.entity_id
_entity_poly.type
_entity_poly.pdbx_seq_one_letter_code
_entity_poly.pdbx_strand_id
1 'polypeptide(L)'
;MYPRAGAVWRGDGITLTFIGPSLPFIGGKNAINDNSIAFILQYRSFRVVFMGDAGVAAERRFLAEGIDSHADVLKGRHHGSAYSSSPEFIAAAHPSSAIISVGRHNLFGHPGSSTIETLQKGAATVYRTDENAAVAITTDGSSTRVESVSNPCSPAPDCKLAAR
;
A
#
# COMPACT_ATOMS: atom_id res chain seq x y z
N MET A 1 14.79 14.85 -11.77
CA MET A 1 15.13 13.40 -11.91
C MET A 1 14.01 12.64 -11.25
N TYR A 2 13.41 11.64 -11.91
CA TYR A 2 12.35 10.80 -11.32
C TYR A 2 13.00 9.60 -10.63
N PRO A 3 12.51 9.18 -9.44
CA PRO A 3 13.03 8.00 -8.78
C PRO A 3 12.76 6.75 -9.63
N ARG A 4 13.69 5.80 -9.59
CA ARG A 4 13.62 4.51 -10.27
C ARG A 4 14.04 3.42 -9.31
N ALA A 5 13.75 2.16 -9.65
CA ALA A 5 14.23 1.02 -8.90
C ALA A 5 15.74 1.12 -8.63
N GLY A 6 16.13 0.80 -7.41
CA GLY A 6 17.50 0.94 -6.91
C GLY A 6 17.87 2.31 -6.33
N ALA A 7 17.05 3.36 -6.58
CA ALA A 7 17.27 4.65 -5.91
C ALA A 7 16.97 4.53 -4.40
N VAL A 8 17.78 5.20 -3.58
CA VAL A 8 17.60 5.21 -2.13
C VAL A 8 17.69 6.66 -1.64
N TRP A 9 16.71 7.03 -0.84
CA TRP A 9 16.73 8.28 -0.08
C TRP A 9 16.85 7.97 1.42
N ARG A 10 17.61 8.79 2.14
CA ARG A 10 17.78 8.67 3.60
C ARG A 10 17.71 10.03 4.26
N GLY A 11 16.95 10.11 5.36
CA GLY A 11 16.84 11.31 6.19
C GLY A 11 16.07 11.01 7.47
N ASP A 12 16.43 11.67 8.55
CA ASP A 12 15.76 11.60 9.86
C ASP A 12 15.49 10.17 10.38
N GLY A 13 16.44 9.26 10.13
CA GLY A 13 16.32 7.86 10.54
C GLY A 13 15.42 7.02 9.62
N ILE A 14 14.86 7.60 8.56
CA ILE A 14 14.01 6.92 7.57
C ILE A 14 14.84 6.60 6.33
N THR A 15 14.60 5.43 5.76
CA THR A 15 15.11 5.04 4.44
C THR A 15 13.93 4.76 3.51
N LEU A 16 13.93 5.39 2.32
CA LEU A 16 13.06 5.03 1.22
C LEU A 16 13.89 4.29 0.16
N THR A 17 13.56 3.05 -0.09
CA THR A 17 14.16 2.25 -1.16
C THR A 17 13.14 2.12 -2.29
N PHE A 18 13.42 2.75 -3.43
CA PHE A 18 12.55 2.67 -4.60
C PHE A 18 12.73 1.32 -5.29
N ILE A 19 11.63 0.60 -5.44
CA ILE A 19 11.56 -0.73 -6.07
C ILE A 19 10.92 -0.66 -7.46
N GLY A 20 10.31 0.46 -7.81
CA GLY A 20 9.72 0.72 -9.11
C GLY A 20 9.66 2.20 -9.45
N PRO A 21 9.53 2.55 -10.74
CA PRO A 21 9.60 1.64 -11.89
C PRO A 21 11.03 1.18 -12.23
N SER A 22 11.14 -0.04 -12.75
CA SER A 22 12.40 -0.61 -13.29
C SER A 22 12.47 -0.39 -14.81
N LEU A 23 13.68 -0.43 -15.39
CA LEU A 23 13.89 -0.41 -16.84
C LEU A 23 14.23 -1.81 -17.38
N PRO A 24 13.79 -2.12 -18.61
CA PRO A 24 12.84 -1.39 -19.46
C PRO A 24 11.46 -1.33 -18.84
N PHE A 25 10.66 -0.31 -19.14
CA PHE A 25 9.29 -0.21 -18.62
C PHE A 25 8.42 -1.40 -19.05
N ILE A 26 7.49 -1.79 -18.17
CA ILE A 26 6.50 -2.82 -18.45
C ILE A 26 5.56 -2.26 -19.52
N GLY A 27 5.39 -3.00 -20.62
CA GLY A 27 4.46 -2.66 -21.69
C GLY A 27 3.06 -3.22 -21.45
N GLY A 28 2.14 -2.97 -22.40
CA GLY A 28 0.79 -3.53 -22.40
C GLY A 28 -0.30 -2.57 -21.97
N LYS A 29 -1.52 -3.09 -21.77
CA LYS A 29 -2.72 -2.28 -21.52
C LYS A 29 -2.65 -1.49 -20.21
N ASN A 30 -1.96 -2.00 -19.20
CA ASN A 30 -1.83 -1.37 -17.89
C ASN A 30 -0.46 -0.70 -17.68
N ALA A 31 0.27 -0.41 -18.77
CA ALA A 31 1.64 0.10 -18.69
C ALA A 31 1.81 1.31 -17.77
N ILE A 32 0.85 2.22 -17.73
CA ILE A 32 0.91 3.41 -16.85
C ILE A 32 0.92 2.97 -15.38
N ASN A 33 -0.01 2.11 -15.00
CA ASN A 33 -0.14 1.64 -13.62
C ASN A 33 1.03 0.72 -13.24
N ASP A 34 1.41 -0.22 -14.11
CA ASP A 34 2.49 -1.17 -13.84
C ASP A 34 3.87 -0.51 -13.70
N ASN A 35 4.01 0.74 -14.16
CA ASN A 35 5.22 1.55 -13.99
C ASN A 35 5.04 2.65 -12.93
N SER A 36 4.12 2.49 -12.01
CA SER A 36 3.97 3.38 -10.86
C SER A 36 5.24 3.43 -10.02
N ILE A 37 5.43 4.56 -9.34
CA ILE A 37 6.46 4.67 -8.32
C ILE A 37 6.08 3.74 -7.17
N ALA A 38 6.96 2.77 -6.90
CA ALA A 38 6.84 1.86 -5.77
C ALA A 38 8.08 1.95 -4.90
N PHE A 39 7.89 1.95 -3.58
CA PHE A 39 9.01 2.04 -2.64
C PHE A 39 8.68 1.35 -1.31
N ILE A 40 9.74 1.00 -0.60
CA ILE A 40 9.71 0.51 0.77
C ILE A 40 10.19 1.66 1.66
N LEU A 41 9.35 2.05 2.61
CA LEU A 41 9.74 2.93 3.72
C LEU A 41 10.21 2.04 4.86
N GLN A 42 11.39 2.33 5.39
CA GLN A 42 11.93 1.66 6.56
C GLN A 42 12.31 2.68 7.63
N TYR A 43 11.86 2.43 8.85
CA TYR A 43 12.27 3.13 10.07
C TYR A 43 12.67 2.10 11.12
N ARG A 44 13.98 1.98 11.38
CA ARG A 44 14.55 0.88 12.20
C ARG A 44 14.13 -0.48 11.65
N SER A 45 13.39 -1.31 12.42
CA SER A 45 12.86 -2.60 11.95
C SER A 45 11.49 -2.50 11.27
N PHE A 46 10.76 -1.40 11.46
CA PHE A 46 9.44 -1.19 10.85
C PHE A 46 9.53 -0.91 9.35
N ARG A 47 8.71 -1.60 8.57
CA ARG A 47 8.69 -1.47 7.10
C ARG A 47 7.28 -1.33 6.56
N VAL A 48 7.12 -0.43 5.59
CA VAL A 48 5.88 -0.25 4.83
C VAL A 48 6.17 -0.34 3.34
N VAL A 49 5.41 -1.15 2.63
CA VAL A 49 5.46 -1.20 1.16
C VAL A 49 4.37 -0.31 0.57
N PHE A 50 4.79 0.61 -0.29
CA PHE A 50 3.93 1.46 -1.12
C PHE A 50 4.09 1.06 -2.59
N MET A 51 3.00 0.69 -3.23
CA MET A 51 3.02 0.15 -4.60
C MET A 51 2.40 1.10 -5.64
N GLY A 52 1.83 2.23 -5.21
CA GLY A 52 1.02 3.06 -6.10
C GLY A 52 -0.12 2.24 -6.72
N ASP A 53 -0.27 2.35 -8.02
CA ASP A 53 -1.27 1.58 -8.80
C ASP A 53 -0.66 0.38 -9.54
N ALA A 54 0.60 0.02 -9.19
CA ALA A 54 1.30 -1.10 -9.81
C ALA A 54 0.48 -2.40 -9.75
N GLY A 55 0.31 -3.07 -10.87
CA GLY A 55 -0.47 -4.30 -10.99
C GLY A 55 0.37 -5.58 -10.76
N VAL A 56 -0.24 -6.74 -11.04
CA VAL A 56 0.39 -8.05 -10.88
C VAL A 56 1.66 -8.19 -11.73
N ALA A 57 1.74 -7.52 -12.89
CA ALA A 57 2.94 -7.57 -13.72
C ALA A 57 4.15 -6.95 -13.01
N ALA A 58 3.95 -5.83 -12.30
CA ALA A 58 5.00 -5.22 -11.49
C ALA A 58 5.40 -6.10 -10.30
N GLU A 59 4.42 -6.71 -9.61
CA GLU A 59 4.70 -7.66 -8.51
C GLU A 59 5.58 -8.82 -8.94
N ARG A 60 5.20 -9.48 -10.04
CA ARG A 60 5.99 -10.59 -10.60
C ARG A 60 7.40 -10.15 -10.93
N ARG A 61 7.55 -8.94 -11.43
CA ARG A 61 8.86 -8.38 -11.73
C ARG A 61 9.68 -8.17 -10.46
N PHE A 62 9.11 -7.59 -9.41
CA PHE A 62 9.80 -7.38 -8.14
C PHE A 62 10.24 -8.70 -7.52
N LEU A 63 9.39 -9.73 -7.57
CA LEU A 63 9.75 -11.09 -7.11
C LEU A 63 10.87 -11.68 -7.96
N ALA A 64 10.81 -11.55 -9.29
CA ALA A 64 11.82 -12.05 -10.20
C ALA A 64 13.18 -11.34 -10.06
N GLU A 65 13.17 -10.07 -9.71
CA GLU A 65 14.36 -9.26 -9.40
C GLU A 65 14.92 -9.54 -8.00
N GLY A 66 14.27 -10.41 -7.22
CA GLY A 66 14.71 -10.78 -5.86
C GLY A 66 14.57 -9.64 -4.84
N ILE A 67 13.64 -8.70 -5.07
CA ILE A 67 13.41 -7.59 -4.16
C ILE A 67 12.82 -8.13 -2.85
N ASP A 68 13.49 -7.82 -1.73
CA ASP A 68 12.96 -8.11 -0.40
C ASP A 68 11.72 -7.25 -0.12
N SER A 69 10.56 -7.82 -0.39
CA SER A 69 9.26 -7.17 -0.24
C SER A 69 8.66 -7.29 1.16
N HIS A 70 9.35 -7.95 2.12
CA HIS A 70 8.84 -8.09 3.48
C HIS A 70 8.49 -6.73 4.09
N ALA A 71 7.31 -6.64 4.73
CA ALA A 71 6.82 -5.41 5.35
C ALA A 71 5.79 -5.69 6.44
N ASP A 72 5.80 -4.89 7.50
CA ASP A 72 4.79 -4.94 8.56
C ASP A 72 3.44 -4.44 8.05
N VAL A 73 3.48 -3.43 7.16
CA VAL A 73 2.29 -2.83 6.57
C VAL A 73 2.38 -2.80 5.05
N LEU A 74 1.33 -3.24 4.41
CA LEU A 74 1.12 -3.07 2.97
C LEU A 74 0.08 -1.98 2.72
N LYS A 75 0.49 -0.89 2.05
CA LYS A 75 -0.47 0.05 1.49
C LYS A 75 -1.13 -0.61 0.27
N GLY A 76 -2.40 -0.98 0.42
CA GLY A 76 -3.19 -1.64 -0.63
C GLY A 76 -3.11 -0.87 -1.95
N ARG A 77 -2.82 -1.62 -3.00
CA ARG A 77 -2.54 -1.09 -4.33
C ARG A 77 -3.81 -0.79 -5.08
N HIS A 78 -3.76 0.21 -5.96
CA HIS A 78 -4.83 0.57 -6.87
C HIS A 78 -6.20 0.52 -6.19
N HIS A 79 -6.29 1.12 -5.00
CA HIS A 79 -7.49 1.18 -4.15
C HIS A 79 -8.15 -0.20 -3.85
N GLY A 80 -7.37 -1.28 -3.88
CA GLY A 80 -7.88 -2.64 -3.70
C GLY A 80 -8.50 -3.25 -4.95
N SER A 81 -8.07 -2.86 -6.14
CA SER A 81 -8.52 -3.44 -7.40
C SER A 81 -8.39 -4.97 -7.39
N ALA A 82 -9.37 -5.68 -7.96
CA ALA A 82 -9.36 -7.13 -8.09
C ALA A 82 -8.19 -7.70 -8.92
N TYR A 83 -7.49 -6.84 -9.65
CA TYR A 83 -6.30 -7.19 -10.46
C TYR A 83 -4.99 -6.85 -9.77
N SER A 84 -5.02 -6.73 -8.45
CA SER A 84 -3.86 -6.41 -7.63
C SER A 84 -3.76 -7.37 -6.46
N SER A 85 -2.56 -7.43 -5.81
CA SER A 85 -2.30 -8.29 -4.65
C SER A 85 -2.30 -9.78 -4.99
N SER A 86 -1.36 -10.21 -5.85
CA SER A 86 -1.18 -11.64 -6.13
C SER A 86 -0.83 -12.41 -4.86
N PRO A 87 -1.31 -13.67 -4.72
CA PRO A 87 -0.99 -14.51 -3.56
C PRO A 87 0.52 -14.64 -3.33
N GLU A 88 1.30 -14.74 -4.42
CA GLU A 88 2.76 -14.87 -4.38
C GLU A 88 3.41 -13.62 -3.77
N PHE A 89 2.93 -12.42 -4.16
CA PHE A 89 3.46 -11.18 -3.62
C PHE A 89 3.06 -11.01 -2.14
N ILE A 90 1.83 -11.33 -1.78
CA ILE A 90 1.37 -11.26 -0.39
C ILE A 90 2.13 -12.24 0.49
N ALA A 91 2.43 -13.44 -0.01
CA ALA A 91 3.25 -14.42 0.70
C ALA A 91 4.68 -13.91 0.92
N ALA A 92 5.28 -13.24 -0.07
CA ALA A 92 6.62 -12.65 0.04
C ALA A 92 6.64 -11.42 0.97
N ALA A 93 5.61 -10.57 0.89
CA ALA A 93 5.50 -9.37 1.71
C ALA A 93 5.15 -9.71 3.17
N HIS A 94 4.36 -10.74 3.39
CA HIS A 94 3.89 -11.24 4.69
C HIS A 94 3.46 -10.11 5.66
N PRO A 95 2.55 -9.21 5.25
CA PRO A 95 2.19 -8.06 6.05
C PRO A 95 1.29 -8.47 7.22
N SER A 96 1.50 -7.88 8.39
CA SER A 96 0.58 -7.99 9.52
C SER A 96 -0.68 -7.14 9.33
N SER A 97 -0.56 -6.06 8.56
CA SER A 97 -1.68 -5.15 8.26
C SER A 97 -1.67 -4.71 6.80
N ALA A 98 -2.85 -4.62 6.19
CA ALA A 98 -3.04 -4.07 4.86
C ALA A 98 -4.02 -2.90 4.92
N ILE A 99 -3.66 -1.76 4.32
CA ILE A 99 -4.47 -0.54 4.35
C ILE A 99 -4.93 -0.22 2.94
N ILE A 100 -6.23 -0.26 2.71
CA ILE A 100 -6.87 0.07 1.45
C ILE A 100 -7.48 1.47 1.56
N SER A 101 -6.90 2.44 0.83
CA SER A 101 -7.49 3.77 0.70
C SER A 101 -8.50 3.77 -0.43
N VAL A 102 -9.77 3.86 -0.10
CA VAL A 102 -10.88 3.79 -1.06
C VAL A 102 -12.04 4.66 -0.61
N GLY A 103 -12.74 5.27 -1.54
CA GLY A 103 -13.93 6.09 -1.24
C GLY A 103 -15.17 5.25 -1.01
N ARG A 104 -16.02 5.65 -0.06
CA ARG A 104 -17.27 4.92 0.27
C ARG A 104 -18.22 4.74 -0.90
N HIS A 105 -18.24 5.66 -1.84
CA HIS A 105 -19.12 5.65 -3.02
C HIS A 105 -18.29 5.68 -4.31
N ASN A 106 -17.22 4.85 -4.38
CA ASN A 106 -16.41 4.80 -5.60
C ASN A 106 -17.15 4.07 -6.71
N LEU A 107 -16.99 4.57 -7.94
CA LEU A 107 -17.68 4.03 -9.14
C LEU A 107 -17.00 2.77 -9.70
N PHE A 108 -15.84 2.38 -9.16
CA PHE A 108 -15.01 1.29 -9.69
C PHE A 108 -15.30 -0.06 -9.03
N GLY A 109 -16.17 -0.10 -8.02
CA GLY A 109 -16.45 -1.31 -7.26
C GLY A 109 -15.27 -1.79 -6.42
N HIS A 110 -14.38 -0.87 -6.04
CA HIS A 110 -13.25 -1.18 -5.16
C HIS A 110 -13.65 -1.12 -3.67
N PRO A 111 -13.00 -1.93 -2.81
CA PRO A 111 -12.06 -2.99 -3.13
C PRO A 111 -12.77 -4.24 -3.67
N GLY A 112 -12.10 -4.96 -4.57
CA GLY A 112 -12.59 -6.25 -5.06
C GLY A 112 -12.56 -7.31 -3.95
N SER A 113 -13.58 -8.19 -3.89
CA SER A 113 -13.65 -9.26 -2.89
C SER A 113 -12.43 -10.20 -2.94
N SER A 114 -11.97 -10.53 -4.14
CA SER A 114 -10.78 -11.37 -4.34
C SER A 114 -9.51 -10.77 -3.70
N THR A 115 -9.34 -9.45 -3.76
CA THR A 115 -8.21 -8.78 -3.12
C THR A 115 -8.30 -8.86 -1.60
N ILE A 116 -9.49 -8.63 -1.03
CA ILE A 116 -9.72 -8.74 0.41
C ILE A 116 -9.41 -10.17 0.88
N GLU A 117 -9.95 -11.17 0.19
CA GLU A 117 -9.72 -12.58 0.50
C GLU A 117 -8.23 -12.95 0.44
N THR A 118 -7.51 -12.47 -0.58
CA THR A 118 -6.07 -12.75 -0.72
C THR A 118 -5.28 -12.16 0.44
N LEU A 119 -5.58 -10.91 0.83
CA LEU A 119 -4.94 -10.26 1.97
C LEU A 119 -5.24 -11.00 3.29
N GLN A 120 -6.49 -11.39 3.51
CA GLN A 120 -6.89 -12.12 4.71
C GLN A 120 -6.28 -13.53 4.78
N LYS A 121 -6.18 -14.24 3.65
CA LYS A 121 -5.47 -15.53 3.56
C LYS A 121 -3.98 -15.40 3.84
N GLY A 122 -3.39 -14.25 3.52
CA GLY A 122 -2.02 -13.88 3.89
C GLY A 122 -1.86 -13.43 5.35
N ALA A 123 -2.89 -13.65 6.20
CA ALA A 123 -2.92 -13.30 7.62
C ALA A 123 -2.88 -11.79 7.93
N ALA A 124 -3.08 -10.92 6.95
CA ALA A 124 -3.13 -9.48 7.18
C ALA A 124 -4.47 -9.04 7.78
N THR A 125 -4.40 -8.19 8.80
CA THR A 125 -5.58 -7.41 9.22
C THR A 125 -5.85 -6.33 8.17
N VAL A 126 -7.04 -6.35 7.56
CA VAL A 126 -7.39 -5.43 6.49
C VAL A 126 -8.15 -4.23 7.04
N TYR A 127 -7.61 -3.03 6.83
CA TYR A 127 -8.26 -1.75 7.13
C TYR A 127 -8.68 -1.08 5.82
N ARG A 128 -9.89 -0.54 5.79
CA ARG A 128 -10.47 0.12 4.62
C ARG A 128 -10.97 1.50 4.99
N THR A 129 -10.55 2.54 4.24
CA THR A 129 -10.96 3.92 4.57
C THR A 129 -12.44 4.22 4.31
N ASP A 130 -13.12 3.43 3.48
CA ASP A 130 -14.58 3.53 3.29
C ASP A 130 -15.39 2.98 4.47
N GLU A 131 -14.82 2.07 5.27
CA GLU A 131 -15.43 1.49 6.47
C GLU A 131 -14.85 2.06 7.76
N ASN A 132 -13.52 2.18 7.81
CA ASN A 132 -12.78 2.55 9.02
C ASN A 132 -12.45 4.06 9.11
N ALA A 133 -12.94 4.89 8.17
CA ALA A 133 -12.58 6.30 8.02
C ALA A 133 -11.05 6.48 7.85
N ALA A 134 -10.39 7.34 8.62
CA ALA A 134 -8.94 7.44 8.56
C ALA A 134 -8.27 6.28 9.30
N VAL A 135 -7.13 5.82 8.80
CA VAL A 135 -6.31 4.80 9.46
C VAL A 135 -4.97 5.44 9.81
N ALA A 136 -4.65 5.44 11.10
CA ALA A 136 -3.39 5.95 11.61
C ALA A 136 -2.44 4.80 11.95
N ILE A 137 -1.17 4.97 11.60
CA ILE A 137 -0.10 4.05 11.99
C ILE A 137 0.89 4.83 12.83
N THR A 138 1.15 4.34 14.01
CA THR A 138 2.16 4.89 14.93
C THR A 138 3.19 3.82 15.22
N THR A 139 4.47 4.19 15.13
CA THR A 139 5.56 3.26 15.43
C THR A 139 6.74 3.99 16.07
N ASP A 140 7.45 3.28 16.93
CA ASP A 140 8.78 3.66 17.44
C ASP A 140 9.91 2.96 16.65
N GLY A 141 9.54 2.21 15.61
CA GLY A 141 10.42 1.42 14.76
C GLY A 141 10.64 -0.02 15.24
N SER A 142 10.11 -0.41 16.39
CA SER A 142 10.11 -1.79 16.89
C SER A 142 8.71 -2.31 17.17
N SER A 143 7.85 -1.46 17.71
CA SER A 143 6.43 -1.72 17.94
C SER A 143 5.58 -0.88 16.98
N THR A 144 4.43 -1.42 16.58
CA THR A 144 3.52 -0.75 15.64
C THR A 144 2.11 -0.85 16.15
N ARG A 145 1.40 0.28 16.10
CA ARG A 145 -0.01 0.38 16.40
C ARG A 145 -0.75 0.90 15.16
N VAL A 146 -1.76 0.17 14.73
CA VAL A 146 -2.63 0.56 13.63
C VAL A 146 -4.03 0.76 14.19
N GLU A 147 -4.61 1.92 13.96
CA GLU A 147 -5.90 2.31 14.50
C GLU A 147 -6.79 2.93 13.42
N SER A 148 -8.08 2.62 13.48
CA SER A 148 -9.07 3.42 12.78
C SER A 148 -9.36 4.69 13.59
N VAL A 149 -9.19 5.84 12.96
CA VAL A 149 -9.55 7.12 13.55
C VAL A 149 -10.99 7.40 13.15
N SER A 150 -11.93 7.15 14.06
CA SER A 150 -13.34 7.48 13.83
C SER A 150 -13.47 8.94 13.42
N ASN A 151 -14.09 9.18 12.29
CA ASN A 151 -14.36 10.54 11.82
C ASN A 151 -15.36 11.21 12.79
N PRO A 152 -14.98 12.25 13.52
CA PRO A 152 -15.92 12.99 14.35
C PRO A 152 -17.08 13.60 13.56
N CYS A 153 -17.01 13.58 12.24
CA CYS A 153 -17.98 14.10 11.28
C CYS A 153 -18.79 13.03 10.55
N SER A 154 -19.06 11.86 11.12
CA SER A 154 -20.01 10.89 10.55
C SER A 154 -21.43 11.18 11.05
N PRO A 155 -22.43 11.20 10.24
CA PRO A 155 -22.99 12.17 9.29
C PRO A 155 -23.81 13.24 10.02
N ALA A 156 -23.18 14.18 10.71
CA ALA A 156 -23.89 15.36 11.17
C ALA A 156 -23.82 16.47 10.10
N PRO A 157 -24.94 17.13 9.78
CA PRO A 157 -24.97 18.19 8.76
C PRO A 157 -24.15 19.44 9.12
N ASP A 158 -23.59 19.51 10.33
CA ASP A 158 -22.92 20.69 10.87
C ASP A 158 -21.41 20.51 11.14
N CYS A 159 -20.75 19.55 10.50
CA CYS A 159 -19.30 19.40 10.68
C CYS A 159 -18.54 20.55 10.03
N LYS A 160 -18.32 21.62 10.79
CA LYS A 160 -17.33 22.64 10.43
C LYS A 160 -15.95 22.09 10.72
N LEU A 161 -15.20 21.74 9.67
CA LEU A 161 -13.77 21.54 9.80
C LEU A 161 -13.18 22.79 10.44
N ALA A 162 -12.71 22.67 11.67
CA ALA A 162 -11.90 23.71 12.29
C ALA A 162 -10.59 23.76 11.51
N ALA A 163 -10.46 24.73 10.60
CA ALA A 163 -9.18 25.08 10.00
C ALA A 163 -8.24 25.53 11.13
N ARG A 164 -7.18 24.80 11.35
CA ARG A 164 -5.98 25.23 12.08
C ARG A 164 -4.82 25.30 11.13
#